data_0462a7e1a6fb0d494d186f90315a7e47
#
_entry.id   0462a7e1a6fb0d494d186f90315a7e47
#
_cell.length_a   1.000
_cell.length_b   1.000
_cell.length_c   1.000
_cell.angle_alpha   90.00
_cell.angle_beta   90.00
_cell.angle_gamma   90.00
#
_symmetry.space_group_name_H-M   'P 1'
#
loop_
_entity.id
_entity.type
_entity.pdbx_description
1 polymer ?
#
loop_
_entity_poly.entity_id
_entity_poly.type
_entity_poly.pdbx_seq_one_letter_code
_entity_poly.pdbx_strand_id
1 'polypeptide(L)'
;MRVFHLLLLAFLLSASPAAVHAQAVRYELDPVHTRVLFAVSHAGFSHALRTISGSTGEVWFDPDDWSSARLQASVPIARADLGDAKWNRAVLANNLLDADDHPLASFQSTRVEPVDATHAAVFGTLTLRGVSREVQLDVTLNAARRHPMPPFQRTVGFSATAVLSRKDFGIDAWPSVIGDTVELRIEAEATRARQRDDDAADDETEATDPATNPADTPTPPETEQPPAGPPAPSGIPDAPAKPEPAP
;
A
#
# COMPACT_ATOMS: atom_id res chain seq x y z
N MET A 1 -73.82 -42.73 7.03
CA MET A 1 -72.68 -42.75 6.10
C MET A 1 -72.00 -41.37 6.23
N ARG A 2 -70.85 -41.29 6.92
CA ARG A 2 -70.10 -40.02 7.11
C ARG A 2 -68.82 -40.18 6.35
N VAL A 3 -68.64 -39.34 5.33
CA VAL A 3 -67.46 -39.26 4.48
C VAL A 3 -66.47 -38.28 5.14
N PHE A 4 -65.34 -38.79 5.64
CA PHE A 4 -64.25 -37.98 6.17
C PHE A 4 -63.40 -37.48 5.01
N HIS A 5 -63.35 -36.19 4.80
CA HIS A 5 -62.42 -35.51 3.87
C HIS A 5 -61.11 -35.23 4.64
N LEU A 6 -60.06 -35.98 4.26
CA LEU A 6 -58.70 -35.75 4.75
C LEU A 6 -58.04 -34.65 3.86
N LEU A 7 -57.96 -33.42 4.38
CA LEU A 7 -57.20 -32.34 3.75
C LEU A 7 -55.69 -32.50 4.11
N LEU A 8 -54.94 -33.00 3.12
CA LEU A 8 -53.47 -33.09 3.23
C LEU A 8 -52.87 -31.71 2.85
N LEU A 9 -52.51 -30.88 3.85
CA LEU A 9 -51.83 -29.59 3.68
C LEU A 9 -50.34 -29.85 3.43
N ALA A 10 -49.93 -29.84 2.14
CA ALA A 10 -48.53 -29.93 1.76
C ALA A 10 -47.84 -28.56 2.03
N PHE A 11 -47.10 -28.48 3.11
CA PHE A 11 -46.25 -27.32 3.44
C PHE A 11 -44.97 -27.41 2.60
N LEU A 12 -44.92 -26.77 1.44
CA LEU A 12 -43.74 -26.58 0.63
C LEU A 12 -42.78 -25.65 1.40
N LEU A 13 -41.81 -26.24 2.09
CA LEU A 13 -40.68 -25.51 2.63
C LEU A 13 -39.85 -24.99 1.45
N SER A 14 -40.03 -23.74 1.07
CA SER A 14 -39.16 -23.02 0.14
C SER A 14 -37.83 -22.75 0.87
N ALA A 15 -36.87 -23.66 0.75
CA ALA A 15 -35.50 -23.40 1.15
C ALA A 15 -34.90 -22.41 0.13
N SER A 16 -34.89 -21.12 0.46
CA SER A 16 -34.09 -20.16 -0.28
C SER A 16 -32.61 -20.54 -0.14
N PRO A 17 -31.88 -20.73 -1.25
CA PRO A 17 -30.43 -20.93 -1.15
C PRO A 17 -29.83 -19.68 -0.51
N ALA A 18 -29.27 -19.84 0.68
CA ALA A 18 -28.42 -18.82 1.24
C ALA A 18 -27.24 -18.64 0.28
N ALA A 19 -27.15 -17.48 -0.36
CA ALA A 19 -25.97 -17.14 -1.15
C ALA A 19 -24.77 -17.16 -0.21
N VAL A 20 -23.90 -18.15 -0.36
CA VAL A 20 -22.60 -18.16 0.32
C VAL A 20 -21.78 -17.05 -0.35
N HIS A 21 -21.78 -15.87 0.23
CA HIS A 21 -20.86 -14.82 -0.18
C HIS A 21 -19.46 -15.32 0.15
N ALA A 22 -18.61 -15.37 -0.85
CA ALA A 22 -17.20 -15.64 -0.65
C ALA A 22 -16.66 -14.57 0.31
N GLN A 23 -15.92 -14.99 1.33
CA GLN A 23 -15.29 -14.03 2.25
C GLN A 23 -14.19 -13.28 1.53
N ALA A 24 -14.14 -11.95 1.73
CA ALA A 24 -13.05 -11.13 1.23
C ALA A 24 -11.69 -11.69 1.68
N VAL A 25 -10.80 -11.90 0.72
CA VAL A 25 -9.47 -12.46 0.97
C VAL A 25 -8.54 -11.34 1.42
N ARG A 26 -7.70 -11.62 2.43
CA ARG A 26 -6.67 -10.69 2.91
C ARG A 26 -5.45 -10.72 2.00
N TYR A 27 -5.02 -9.53 1.60
CA TYR A 27 -3.79 -9.27 0.85
C TYR A 27 -2.95 -8.27 1.64
N GLU A 28 -1.63 -8.38 1.56
CA GLU A 28 -0.65 -7.44 2.11
C GLU A 28 -0.08 -6.59 1.00
N LEU A 29 -0.04 -5.26 1.18
CA LEU A 29 0.55 -4.33 0.23
C LEU A 29 2.04 -4.65 0.03
N ASP A 30 2.46 -4.71 -1.23
CA ASP A 30 3.87 -4.82 -1.58
C ASP A 30 4.54 -3.43 -1.50
N PRO A 31 5.45 -3.20 -0.55
CA PRO A 31 6.05 -1.88 -0.35
C PRO A 31 7.00 -1.48 -1.49
N VAL A 32 7.46 -2.42 -2.32
CA VAL A 32 8.32 -2.17 -3.47
C VAL A 32 7.50 -1.69 -4.66
N HIS A 33 6.36 -2.35 -4.93
CA HIS A 33 5.50 -2.06 -6.08
C HIS A 33 4.35 -1.10 -5.77
N THR A 34 4.17 -0.71 -4.49
CA THR A 34 3.20 0.31 -4.13
C THR A 34 3.86 1.69 -4.11
N ARG A 35 3.30 2.61 -4.91
CA ARG A 35 3.79 3.98 -5.07
C ARG A 35 2.67 4.98 -4.90
N VAL A 36 2.94 6.05 -4.13
CA VAL A 36 2.09 7.22 -4.07
C VAL A 36 2.80 8.36 -4.79
N LEU A 37 2.22 8.85 -5.86
CA LEU A 37 2.68 10.05 -6.56
C LEU A 37 1.74 11.19 -6.22
N PHE A 38 2.28 12.37 -5.96
CA PHE A 38 1.47 13.57 -5.89
C PHE A 38 2.06 14.73 -6.69
N ALA A 39 1.17 15.61 -7.13
CA ALA A 39 1.47 16.80 -7.87
C ALA A 39 0.86 18.02 -7.17
N VAL A 40 1.64 19.11 -7.06
CA VAL A 40 1.18 20.39 -6.51
C VAL A 40 1.72 21.53 -7.34
N SER A 41 0.89 22.55 -7.62
CA SER A 41 1.33 23.72 -8.38
C SER A 41 2.45 24.45 -7.66
N HIS A 42 3.52 24.81 -8.41
CA HIS A 42 4.67 25.58 -7.93
C HIS A 42 4.71 26.92 -8.64
N ALA A 43 4.33 27.98 -7.93
CA ALA A 43 4.28 29.38 -8.37
C ALA A 43 3.52 29.59 -9.70
N GLY A 44 2.66 28.67 -10.10
CA GLY A 44 1.93 28.70 -11.37
C GLY A 44 2.77 28.37 -12.62
N PHE A 45 4.07 28.10 -12.47
CA PHE A 45 4.94 27.78 -13.60
C PHE A 45 4.95 26.28 -13.94
N SER A 46 4.82 25.44 -12.95
CA SER A 46 4.90 23.98 -13.11
C SER A 46 4.18 23.28 -11.97
N HIS A 47 4.13 21.95 -12.03
CA HIS A 47 3.78 21.12 -10.89
C HIS A 47 5.02 20.44 -10.33
N ALA A 48 5.25 20.60 -9.02
CA ALA A 48 6.23 19.80 -8.31
C ALA A 48 5.66 18.37 -8.18
N LEU A 49 6.36 17.40 -8.76
CA LEU A 49 5.99 16.00 -8.73
C LEU A 49 6.80 15.27 -7.66
N ARG A 50 6.16 14.33 -6.97
CA ARG A 50 6.80 13.55 -5.93
C ARG A 50 6.32 12.12 -5.93
N THR A 51 7.22 11.20 -5.59
CA THR A 51 6.86 9.82 -5.31
C THR A 51 7.20 9.47 -3.86
N ILE A 52 6.35 8.64 -3.24
CA ILE A 52 6.61 8.02 -1.95
C ILE A 52 6.55 6.52 -2.14
N SER A 53 7.57 5.82 -1.67
CA SER A 53 7.69 4.37 -1.71
C SER A 53 7.62 3.76 -0.31
N GLY A 54 7.45 2.44 -0.24
CA GLY A 54 7.51 1.73 1.03
C GLY A 54 6.19 1.78 1.81
N SER A 55 5.08 2.07 1.14
CA SER A 55 3.75 1.95 1.74
C SER A 55 3.48 0.51 2.16
N THR A 56 2.93 0.33 3.36
CA THR A 56 2.55 -0.95 3.93
C THR A 56 1.07 -0.94 4.29
N GLY A 57 0.48 -2.12 4.48
CA GLY A 57 -0.93 -2.22 4.87
C GLY A 57 -1.58 -3.47 4.36
N GLU A 58 -2.91 -3.52 4.50
CA GLU A 58 -3.71 -4.69 4.17
C GLU A 58 -4.94 -4.29 3.35
N VAL A 59 -5.26 -5.16 2.39
CA VAL A 59 -6.47 -5.06 1.58
C VAL A 59 -7.26 -6.35 1.76
N TRP A 60 -8.51 -6.26 2.20
CA TRP A 60 -9.47 -7.36 2.11
C TRP A 60 -10.29 -7.14 0.86
N PHE A 61 -10.27 -8.10 -0.04
CA PHE A 61 -10.88 -7.91 -1.35
C PHE A 61 -11.50 -9.21 -1.88
N ASP A 62 -12.72 -9.08 -2.40
CA ASP A 62 -13.40 -10.07 -3.22
C ASP A 62 -13.76 -9.40 -4.55
N PRO A 63 -13.26 -9.88 -5.70
CA PRO A 63 -13.59 -9.30 -7.00
C PRO A 63 -15.07 -9.40 -7.36
N ASP A 64 -15.80 -10.34 -6.74
CA ASP A 64 -17.23 -10.55 -6.97
C ASP A 64 -18.10 -9.72 -6.01
N ASP A 65 -17.51 -9.17 -4.92
CA ASP A 65 -18.20 -8.31 -3.95
C ASP A 65 -17.30 -7.17 -3.44
N TRP A 66 -17.21 -6.10 -4.19
CA TRP A 66 -16.44 -4.90 -3.82
C TRP A 66 -16.97 -4.20 -2.56
N SER A 67 -18.25 -4.35 -2.24
CA SER A 67 -18.85 -3.70 -1.08
C SER A 67 -18.28 -4.23 0.24
N SER A 68 -17.76 -5.45 0.23
CA SER A 68 -17.07 -6.08 1.37
C SER A 68 -15.60 -5.65 1.52
N ALA A 69 -15.05 -4.93 0.53
CA ALA A 69 -13.65 -4.55 0.52
C ALA A 69 -13.30 -3.58 1.65
N ARG A 70 -12.08 -3.74 2.19
CA ARG A 70 -11.49 -2.86 3.20
C ARG A 70 -10.02 -2.62 2.89
N LEU A 71 -9.56 -1.42 3.19
CA LEU A 71 -8.18 -1.00 3.02
C LEU A 71 -7.68 -0.33 4.29
N GLN A 72 -6.51 -0.73 4.75
CA GLN A 72 -5.69 0.00 5.73
C GLN A 72 -4.30 0.17 5.14
N ALA A 73 -3.79 1.39 5.09
CA ALA A 73 -2.49 1.69 4.53
C ALA A 73 -1.73 2.69 5.39
N SER A 74 -0.42 2.52 5.45
CA SER A 74 0.54 3.44 6.07
C SER A 74 1.60 3.83 5.05
N VAL A 75 1.84 5.13 4.91
CA VAL A 75 2.74 5.73 3.93
C VAL A 75 3.86 6.45 4.66
N PRO A 76 5.13 6.01 4.53
CA PRO A 76 6.27 6.62 5.23
C PRO A 76 6.65 7.95 4.58
N ILE A 77 6.34 9.06 5.25
CA ILE A 77 6.52 10.43 4.74
C ILE A 77 8.00 10.73 4.45
N ALA A 78 8.91 10.22 5.26
CA ALA A 78 10.35 10.42 5.07
C ALA A 78 10.90 9.83 3.75
N ARG A 79 10.13 8.95 3.09
CA ARG A 79 10.50 8.37 1.78
C ARG A 79 10.01 9.19 0.58
N ALA A 80 9.50 10.38 0.84
CA ALA A 80 9.07 11.29 -0.21
C ALA A 80 10.28 11.85 -0.97
N ASP A 81 10.32 11.70 -2.32
CA ASP A 81 11.42 12.10 -3.18
C ASP A 81 10.96 13.02 -4.32
N LEU A 82 11.51 14.27 -4.39
CA LEU A 82 11.32 15.24 -5.48
C LEU A 82 12.49 15.26 -6.47
N GLY A 83 13.47 14.36 -6.32
CA GLY A 83 14.64 14.34 -7.19
C GLY A 83 15.74 15.33 -6.81
N ASP A 84 15.57 16.17 -5.78
CA ASP A 84 16.56 17.13 -5.29
C ASP A 84 16.64 17.13 -3.77
N ALA A 85 17.85 17.04 -3.22
CA ALA A 85 18.08 16.93 -1.79
C ALA A 85 17.61 18.14 -0.98
N LYS A 86 17.67 19.38 -1.55
CA LYS A 86 17.18 20.57 -0.86
C LYS A 86 15.67 20.61 -0.83
N TRP A 87 15.03 20.22 -1.94
CA TRP A 87 13.59 20.11 -2.03
C TRP A 87 13.06 19.00 -1.11
N ASN A 88 13.75 17.87 -1.04
CA ASN A 88 13.39 16.78 -0.13
C ASN A 88 13.40 17.25 1.32
N ARG A 89 14.46 17.96 1.76
CA ARG A 89 14.52 18.52 3.11
C ARG A 89 13.42 19.57 3.37
N ALA A 90 13.18 20.46 2.39
CA ALA A 90 12.20 21.53 2.55
C ALA A 90 10.77 20.99 2.76
N VAL A 91 10.38 19.95 2.03
CA VAL A 91 9.02 19.42 2.13
C VAL A 91 8.81 18.56 3.39
N LEU A 92 9.86 17.94 3.91
CA LEU A 92 9.81 17.16 5.16
C LEU A 92 9.80 18.03 6.41
N ALA A 93 10.14 19.32 6.26
CA ALA A 93 10.20 20.26 7.37
C ALA A 93 8.82 20.49 8.05
N ASN A 94 8.87 20.99 9.28
CA ASN A 94 7.71 21.15 10.16
C ASN A 94 6.62 22.11 9.63
N ASN A 95 6.95 23.04 8.75
CA ASN A 95 6.00 23.94 8.10
C ASN A 95 5.30 23.33 6.87
N LEU A 96 5.71 22.14 6.43
CA LEU A 96 5.04 21.36 5.37
C LEU A 96 4.59 20.01 5.89
N LEU A 97 5.29 18.91 5.58
CA LEU A 97 4.83 17.56 5.94
C LEU A 97 5.15 17.15 7.39
N ASP A 98 6.10 17.87 8.04
CA ASP A 98 6.44 17.64 9.45
C ASP A 98 6.79 16.19 9.75
N ALA A 99 7.72 15.64 8.95
CA ALA A 99 8.00 14.22 8.96
C ALA A 99 8.66 13.71 10.25
N ASP A 100 9.28 14.61 11.04
CA ASP A 100 9.90 14.25 12.32
C ASP A 100 8.85 13.94 13.38
N ASP A 101 7.78 14.76 13.47
CA ASP A 101 6.69 14.57 14.43
C ASP A 101 5.58 13.65 13.86
N HIS A 102 5.46 13.62 12.53
CA HIS A 102 4.44 12.84 11.82
C HIS A 102 5.05 11.95 10.73
N PRO A 103 5.79 10.89 11.10
CA PRO A 103 6.56 10.08 10.14
C PRO A 103 5.69 9.26 9.17
N LEU A 104 4.41 9.06 9.50
CA LEU A 104 3.48 8.28 8.70
C LEU A 104 2.23 9.10 8.35
N ALA A 105 1.77 8.99 7.11
CA ALA A 105 0.38 9.19 6.78
C ALA A 105 -0.34 7.85 6.79
N SER A 106 -1.61 7.82 7.21
CA SER A 106 -2.42 6.60 7.23
C SER A 106 -3.77 6.80 6.56
N PHE A 107 -4.24 5.77 5.89
CA PHE A 107 -5.58 5.72 5.31
C PHE A 107 -6.30 4.48 5.79
N GLN A 108 -7.56 4.65 6.21
CA GLN A 108 -8.46 3.57 6.58
C GLN A 108 -9.80 3.76 5.87
N SER A 109 -10.18 2.80 5.02
CA SER A 109 -11.48 2.85 4.35
C SER A 109 -12.62 2.71 5.34
N THR A 110 -13.69 3.45 5.09
CA THR A 110 -14.96 3.39 5.86
C THR A 110 -16.08 2.79 5.03
N ARG A 111 -16.03 2.98 3.71
CA ARG A 111 -17.06 2.54 2.76
C ARG A 111 -16.47 2.36 1.37
N VAL A 112 -16.94 1.35 0.66
CA VAL A 112 -16.63 1.13 -0.75
C VAL A 112 -17.94 1.11 -1.54
N GLU A 113 -18.02 1.92 -2.57
CA GLU A 113 -19.16 2.02 -3.48
C GLU A 113 -18.72 1.54 -4.87
N PRO A 114 -19.13 0.33 -5.28
CA PRO A 114 -18.85 -0.16 -6.62
C PRO A 114 -19.53 0.73 -7.68
N VAL A 115 -18.78 1.06 -8.75
CA VAL A 115 -19.30 1.75 -9.93
C VAL A 115 -19.58 0.74 -11.04
N ASP A 116 -18.66 -0.17 -11.25
CA ASP A 116 -18.77 -1.30 -12.18
C ASP A 116 -17.87 -2.47 -11.74
N ALA A 117 -17.66 -3.46 -12.61
CA ALA A 117 -16.85 -4.64 -12.31
C ALA A 117 -15.37 -4.33 -11.98
N THR A 118 -14.86 -3.17 -12.38
CA THR A 118 -13.45 -2.79 -12.24
C THR A 118 -13.22 -1.44 -11.56
N HIS A 119 -14.28 -0.69 -11.26
CA HIS A 119 -14.17 0.63 -10.68
C HIS A 119 -15.01 0.75 -9.41
N ALA A 120 -14.48 1.47 -8.43
CA ALA A 120 -15.19 1.81 -7.20
C ALA A 120 -14.74 3.17 -6.65
N ALA A 121 -15.64 3.87 -5.95
CA ALA A 121 -15.31 4.95 -5.05
C ALA A 121 -15.03 4.37 -3.66
N VAL A 122 -13.82 4.62 -3.14
CA VAL A 122 -13.41 4.18 -1.80
C VAL A 122 -13.32 5.40 -0.90
N PHE A 123 -14.22 5.49 0.06
CA PHE A 123 -14.24 6.53 1.09
C PHE A 123 -13.47 6.06 2.31
N GLY A 124 -12.76 6.97 2.94
CA GLY A 124 -12.00 6.63 4.14
C GLY A 124 -11.41 7.84 4.84
N THR A 125 -10.85 7.59 6.00
CA THR A 125 -10.16 8.60 6.79
C THR A 125 -8.67 8.61 6.42
N LEU A 126 -8.22 9.73 5.86
CA LEU A 126 -6.79 10.03 5.70
C LEU A 126 -6.32 10.84 6.90
N THR A 127 -5.29 10.35 7.59
CA THR A 127 -4.57 11.10 8.61
C THR A 127 -3.22 11.51 8.04
N LEU A 128 -3.00 12.80 7.93
CA LEU A 128 -1.77 13.42 7.45
C LEU A 128 -1.36 14.55 8.39
N ARG A 129 -0.11 14.58 8.81
CA ARG A 129 0.40 15.60 9.75
C ARG A 129 -0.48 15.72 11.02
N GLY A 130 -0.93 14.57 11.57
CA GLY A 130 -1.79 14.50 12.75
C GLY A 130 -3.24 14.96 12.54
N VAL A 131 -3.61 15.42 11.35
CA VAL A 131 -4.97 15.87 11.01
C VAL A 131 -5.68 14.80 10.21
N SER A 132 -6.91 14.43 10.62
CA SER A 132 -7.73 13.43 9.95
C SER A 132 -8.85 14.09 9.14
N ARG A 133 -9.05 13.63 7.90
CA ARG A 133 -10.13 14.07 6.99
C ARG A 133 -10.71 12.88 6.26
N GLU A 134 -12.00 12.97 5.96
CA GLU A 134 -12.61 12.04 5.00
C GLU A 134 -12.13 12.36 3.59
N VAL A 135 -11.71 11.34 2.84
CA VAL A 135 -11.20 11.43 1.49
C VAL A 135 -11.83 10.33 0.65
N GLN A 136 -12.14 10.64 -0.60
CA GLN A 136 -12.54 9.69 -1.63
C GLN A 136 -11.32 9.35 -2.50
N LEU A 137 -11.12 8.06 -2.76
CA LEU A 137 -10.24 7.53 -3.79
C LEU A 137 -11.10 6.97 -4.93
N ASP A 138 -10.82 7.37 -6.15
CA ASP A 138 -11.40 6.75 -7.34
C ASP A 138 -10.47 5.60 -7.74
N VAL A 139 -10.93 4.36 -7.58
CA VAL A 139 -10.11 3.15 -7.66
C VAL A 139 -10.47 2.33 -8.88
N THR A 140 -9.45 1.85 -9.58
CA THR A 140 -9.55 0.90 -10.68
C THR A 140 -8.83 -0.39 -10.31
N LEU A 141 -9.47 -1.55 -10.47
CA LEU A 141 -8.83 -2.86 -10.42
C LEU A 141 -8.12 -3.15 -11.74
N ASN A 142 -6.82 -3.27 -11.70
CA ASN A 142 -6.01 -3.60 -12.89
C ASN A 142 -5.95 -5.10 -13.13
N ALA A 143 -5.81 -5.89 -12.06
CA ALA A 143 -5.77 -7.35 -12.13
C ALA A 143 -6.04 -8.00 -10.76
N ALA A 144 -6.64 -9.20 -10.80
CA ALA A 144 -6.78 -10.09 -9.65
C ALA A 144 -6.45 -11.54 -10.09
N ARG A 145 -5.17 -11.92 -10.05
CA ARG A 145 -4.71 -13.22 -10.60
C ARG A 145 -3.39 -13.67 -9.97
N ARG A 146 -2.90 -14.85 -10.35
CA ARG A 146 -1.53 -15.26 -10.01
C ARG A 146 -0.52 -14.41 -10.74
N HIS A 147 0.51 -13.93 -10.00
CA HIS A 147 1.62 -13.20 -10.59
C HIS A 147 2.39 -14.12 -11.57
N PRO A 148 2.80 -13.62 -12.75
CA PRO A 148 3.46 -14.44 -13.77
C PRO A 148 4.91 -14.83 -13.43
N MET A 149 5.52 -14.16 -12.45
CA MET A 149 6.89 -14.43 -11.99
C MET A 149 6.88 -15.18 -10.65
N PRO A 150 7.94 -15.98 -10.35
CA PRO A 150 8.08 -16.61 -9.05
C PRO A 150 8.02 -15.58 -7.91
N PRO A 151 7.43 -15.93 -6.78
CA PRO A 151 6.89 -17.22 -6.36
C PRO A 151 5.44 -17.50 -6.80
N PHE A 152 4.94 -16.86 -7.88
CA PHE A 152 3.60 -17.06 -8.47
C PHE A 152 2.44 -16.87 -7.48
N GLN A 153 2.57 -15.94 -6.57
CA GLN A 153 1.54 -15.62 -5.56
C GLN A 153 0.28 -15.05 -6.21
N ARG A 154 -0.88 -15.24 -5.56
CA ARG A 154 -2.07 -14.49 -5.93
C ARG A 154 -1.85 -13.03 -5.58
N THR A 155 -2.01 -12.17 -6.57
CA THR A 155 -1.76 -10.72 -6.48
C THR A 155 -2.97 -9.98 -7.02
N VAL A 156 -3.29 -8.87 -6.36
CA VAL A 156 -4.25 -7.87 -6.84
C VAL A 156 -3.51 -6.58 -7.10
N GLY A 157 -3.86 -5.90 -8.18
CA GLY A 157 -3.27 -4.63 -8.57
C GLY A 157 -4.33 -3.57 -8.75
N PHE A 158 -4.07 -2.36 -8.22
CA PHE A 158 -5.00 -1.24 -8.27
C PHE A 158 -4.29 0.03 -8.69
N SER A 159 -4.99 0.87 -9.46
CA SER A 159 -4.67 2.28 -9.64
C SER A 159 -5.71 3.12 -8.92
N ALA A 160 -5.31 4.20 -8.27
CA ALA A 160 -6.24 5.11 -7.64
C ALA A 160 -5.85 6.57 -7.86
N THR A 161 -6.84 7.47 -7.85
CA THR A 161 -6.66 8.91 -7.89
C THR A 161 -7.46 9.58 -6.80
N ALA A 162 -6.98 10.74 -6.34
CA ALA A 162 -7.71 11.63 -5.45
C ALA A 162 -7.24 13.07 -5.61
N VAL A 163 -8.06 14.02 -5.17
CA VAL A 163 -7.72 15.43 -5.10
C VAL A 163 -7.92 15.91 -3.67
N LEU A 164 -6.91 16.54 -3.10
CA LEU A 164 -6.91 17.02 -1.72
C LEU A 164 -6.65 18.52 -1.67
N SER A 165 -7.16 19.21 -0.62
CA SER A 165 -6.65 20.50 -0.19
C SER A 165 -5.58 20.29 0.89
N ARG A 166 -4.34 20.76 0.66
CA ARG A 166 -3.30 20.68 1.69
C ARG A 166 -3.64 21.47 2.94
N LYS A 167 -4.41 22.56 2.79
CA LYS A 167 -4.85 23.39 3.92
C LYS A 167 -5.77 22.65 4.87
N ASP A 168 -6.57 21.72 4.38
CA ASP A 168 -7.42 20.89 5.22
C ASP A 168 -6.63 20.06 6.24
N PHE A 169 -5.34 19.83 5.96
CA PHE A 169 -4.39 19.14 6.83
C PHE A 169 -3.44 20.10 7.58
N GLY A 170 -3.77 21.40 7.62
CA GLY A 170 -2.95 22.41 8.31
C GLY A 170 -1.62 22.70 7.62
N ILE A 171 -1.49 22.42 6.32
CA ILE A 171 -0.31 22.71 5.51
C ILE A 171 -0.59 23.97 4.70
N ASP A 172 -0.33 25.13 5.27
CA ASP A 172 -0.66 26.46 4.70
C ASP A 172 0.57 27.33 4.36
N ALA A 173 1.79 26.84 4.60
CA ALA A 173 3.01 27.58 4.31
C ALA A 173 3.11 27.96 2.83
N TRP A 174 3.68 29.14 2.56
CA TRP A 174 3.95 29.72 1.24
C TRP A 174 2.77 29.69 0.26
N PRO A 175 1.60 30.26 0.62
CA PRO A 175 0.37 30.12 -0.17
C PRO A 175 0.46 30.81 -1.55
N SER A 176 1.38 31.74 -1.75
CA SER A 176 1.64 32.37 -3.05
C SER A 176 2.56 31.57 -3.98
N VAL A 177 3.22 30.54 -3.44
CA VAL A 177 4.20 29.71 -4.18
C VAL A 177 3.69 28.29 -4.35
N ILE A 178 3.09 27.70 -3.31
CA ILE A 178 2.58 26.34 -3.32
C ILE A 178 1.06 26.38 -3.43
N GLY A 179 0.53 25.78 -4.49
CA GLY A 179 -0.91 25.65 -4.70
C GLY A 179 -1.58 24.88 -3.56
N ASP A 180 -2.89 25.08 -3.38
CA ASP A 180 -3.66 24.39 -2.36
C ASP A 180 -4.04 22.97 -2.79
N THR A 181 -4.42 22.82 -4.04
CA THR A 181 -4.82 21.53 -4.62
C THR A 181 -3.62 20.61 -4.78
N VAL A 182 -3.75 19.40 -4.25
CA VAL A 182 -2.79 18.31 -4.40
C VAL A 182 -3.49 17.17 -5.13
N GLU A 183 -2.97 16.81 -6.29
CA GLU A 183 -3.45 15.67 -7.07
C GLU A 183 -2.66 14.42 -6.65
N LEU A 184 -3.37 13.35 -6.30
CA LEU A 184 -2.77 12.06 -5.96
C LEU A 184 -2.98 11.06 -7.11
N ARG A 185 -1.95 10.28 -7.38
CA ARG A 185 -2.01 9.04 -8.14
C ARG A 185 -1.32 7.93 -7.34
N ILE A 186 -1.99 6.81 -7.22
CA ILE A 186 -1.52 5.66 -6.45
C ILE A 186 -1.52 4.45 -7.38
N GLU A 187 -0.40 3.75 -7.42
CA GLU A 187 -0.28 2.43 -8.02
C GLU A 187 0.05 1.46 -6.89
N ALA A 188 -0.77 0.42 -6.74
CA ALA A 188 -0.65 -0.51 -5.63
C ALA A 188 -0.71 -1.95 -6.09
N GLU A 189 0.21 -2.76 -5.61
CA GLU A 189 0.14 -4.21 -5.69
C GLU A 189 0.02 -4.79 -4.28
N ALA A 190 -0.79 -5.83 -4.14
CA ALA A 190 -0.91 -6.55 -2.88
C ALA A 190 -0.92 -8.05 -3.13
N THR A 191 -0.18 -8.79 -2.33
CA THR A 191 -0.06 -10.25 -2.42
C THR A 191 -0.92 -10.91 -1.35
N ARG A 192 -1.52 -12.07 -1.70
CA ARG A 192 -2.34 -12.81 -0.75
C ARG A 192 -1.55 -13.13 0.51
N ALA A 193 -2.05 -12.67 1.65
CA ALA A 193 -1.46 -12.97 2.95
C ALA A 193 -1.45 -14.48 3.19
N ARG A 194 -0.37 -15.00 3.78
CA ARG A 194 -0.35 -16.37 4.27
C ARG A 194 -1.32 -16.47 5.43
N GLN A 195 -2.14 -17.53 5.48
CA GLN A 195 -2.84 -17.85 6.72
C GLN A 195 -1.76 -18.09 7.78
N ARG A 196 -1.80 -17.35 8.88
CA ARG A 196 -1.10 -17.79 10.07
C ARG A 196 -1.87 -19.00 10.57
N ASP A 197 -1.18 -20.13 10.66
CA ASP A 197 -1.69 -21.31 11.37
C ASP A 197 -1.64 -20.94 12.87
N ASP A 198 -2.59 -20.13 13.34
CA ASP A 198 -2.79 -19.83 14.76
C ASP A 198 -3.46 -21.01 15.50
N ASP A 199 -3.63 -22.17 14.84
CA ASP A 199 -4.19 -23.39 15.40
C ASP A 199 -3.12 -24.40 15.88
N ALA A 200 -1.86 -23.98 16.07
CA ALA A 200 -0.82 -24.81 16.66
C ALA A 200 -0.57 -24.47 18.14
N ALA A 201 -1.64 -24.49 18.94
CA ALA A 201 -1.55 -24.50 20.39
C ALA A 201 -2.56 -25.54 20.88
N ASP A 202 -2.10 -26.77 21.05
CA ASP A 202 -2.55 -27.79 22.01
C ASP A 202 -2.21 -29.20 21.47
N ASP A 203 -0.94 -29.58 21.45
CA ASP A 203 -0.51 -30.96 21.62
C ASP A 203 0.94 -31.02 22.19
N GLU A 204 1.11 -30.56 23.42
CA GLU A 204 2.24 -30.99 24.26
C GLU A 204 1.81 -32.23 25.03
N THR A 205 1.93 -33.36 24.42
CA THR A 205 1.97 -34.65 25.15
C THR A 205 3.41 -35.08 25.25
N GLU A 206 3.92 -34.89 26.45
CA GLU A 206 5.00 -35.53 27.17
C GLU A 206 5.57 -36.82 26.53
N ALA A 207 6.83 -36.79 26.10
CA ALA A 207 7.66 -38.00 26.01
C ALA A 207 9.10 -37.69 26.46
N THR A 208 9.36 -38.27 27.61
CA THR A 208 10.58 -38.39 28.39
C THR A 208 11.84 -38.67 27.56
N ASP A 209 12.93 -38.01 28.01
CA ASP A 209 14.37 -38.23 27.82
C ASP A 209 14.80 -39.75 27.86
N PRO A 210 15.91 -40.14 27.19
CA PRO A 210 17.20 -40.05 27.89
C PRO A 210 18.44 -39.72 27.04
N ALA A 211 19.26 -38.82 27.63
CA ALA A 211 20.69 -38.84 27.79
C ALA A 211 21.67 -39.23 26.65
N THR A 212 22.71 -38.42 26.54
CA THR A 212 24.14 -38.67 26.28
C THR A 212 24.67 -38.38 24.87
N ASN A 213 25.43 -37.35 24.60
CA ASN A 213 26.89 -37.27 24.73
C ASN A 213 27.45 -35.92 24.23
N PRO A 214 28.42 -35.31 24.90
CA PRO A 214 29.02 -34.07 24.43
C PRO A 214 30.30 -34.35 23.64
N ALA A 215 30.33 -34.05 22.34
CA ALA A 215 31.57 -33.75 21.60
C ALA A 215 31.19 -33.59 20.11
N ASP A 216 31.08 -32.33 19.67
CA ASP A 216 31.57 -31.87 18.38
C ASP A 216 31.18 -30.38 18.24
N THR A 217 32.17 -29.52 18.49
CA THR A 217 32.11 -28.10 18.22
C THR A 217 32.39 -27.90 16.72
N PRO A 218 31.46 -27.41 15.92
CA PRO A 218 31.81 -27.00 14.57
C PRO A 218 32.47 -25.64 14.59
N THR A 219 33.62 -25.55 13.96
CA THR A 219 34.37 -24.35 13.61
C THR A 219 33.50 -23.37 12.81
N PRO A 220 33.55 -22.05 13.12
CA PRO A 220 32.82 -21.05 12.33
C PRO A 220 33.36 -20.99 10.89
N PRO A 221 32.49 -20.80 9.87
CA PRO A 221 32.96 -20.62 8.50
C PRO A 221 33.70 -19.27 8.36
N GLU A 222 34.82 -19.35 7.68
CA GLU A 222 35.69 -18.26 7.24
C GLU A 222 34.88 -17.21 6.46
N THR A 223 34.99 -15.95 6.85
CA THR A 223 34.34 -14.82 6.24
C THR A 223 34.89 -14.61 4.82
N GLU A 224 34.16 -15.03 3.81
CA GLU A 224 34.47 -14.78 2.42
C GLU A 224 34.28 -13.27 2.14
N GLN A 225 35.37 -12.61 1.80
CA GLN A 225 35.42 -11.20 1.43
C GLN A 225 34.74 -11.01 0.07
N PRO A 226 33.82 -10.05 -0.09
CA PRO A 226 33.16 -9.84 -1.38
C PRO A 226 34.17 -9.41 -2.45
N PRO A 227 33.97 -9.82 -3.72
CA PRO A 227 34.84 -9.48 -4.83
C PRO A 227 34.89 -7.98 -5.07
N ALA A 228 36.10 -7.46 -5.33
CA ALA A 228 36.35 -6.07 -5.68
C ALA A 228 35.54 -5.66 -6.92
N GLY A 229 34.79 -4.56 -6.81
CA GLY A 229 34.04 -3.98 -7.90
C GLY A 229 34.94 -3.54 -9.08
N PRO A 230 34.38 -3.41 -10.30
CA PRO A 230 35.15 -3.01 -11.48
C PRO A 230 35.74 -1.60 -11.31
N PRO A 231 36.93 -1.32 -11.90
CA PRO A 231 37.58 -0.02 -11.80
C PRO A 231 36.74 1.06 -12.49
N ALA A 232 36.73 2.24 -11.88
CA ALA A 232 36.05 3.43 -12.40
C ALA A 232 36.63 3.81 -13.79
N PRO A 233 35.80 4.26 -14.74
CA PRO A 233 36.30 4.72 -16.03
C PRO A 233 37.07 6.02 -15.84
N SER A 234 38.36 5.99 -16.20
CA SER A 234 39.25 7.14 -16.32
C SER A 234 38.91 7.88 -17.61
N GLY A 235 38.56 9.15 -17.49
CA GLY A 235 38.51 10.05 -18.64
C GLY A 235 37.22 10.84 -18.77
N ILE A 236 37.10 11.91 -18.01
CA ILE A 236 36.23 13.04 -18.36
C ILE A 236 37.11 13.96 -19.21
N PRO A 237 36.79 14.24 -20.48
CA PRO A 237 37.53 15.26 -21.25
C PRO A 237 37.24 16.64 -20.66
N ASP A 238 38.29 17.46 -20.53
CA ASP A 238 38.25 18.83 -20.07
C ASP A 238 37.21 19.67 -20.82
N ALA A 239 36.43 20.42 -20.07
CA ALA A 239 35.48 21.39 -20.63
C ALA A 239 36.25 22.49 -21.41
N PRO A 240 35.74 22.96 -22.57
CA PRO A 240 36.38 24.05 -23.32
C PRO A 240 36.44 25.34 -22.50
N ALA A 241 37.58 26.01 -22.54
CA ALA A 241 37.87 27.25 -21.87
C ALA A 241 36.87 28.36 -22.24
N LYS A 242 36.43 29.11 -21.24
CA LYS A 242 35.57 30.29 -21.39
C LYS A 242 36.28 31.35 -22.28
N PRO A 243 35.62 31.93 -23.28
CA PRO A 243 36.24 33.00 -24.08
C PRO A 243 36.42 34.27 -23.21
N GLU A 244 37.61 34.85 -23.40
CA GLU A 244 38.05 36.10 -22.78
C GLU A 244 37.23 37.31 -23.33
N PRO A 245 36.83 38.29 -22.54
CA PRO A 245 36.11 39.45 -23.08
C PRO A 245 37.04 40.31 -23.97
N ALA A 246 36.53 40.69 -25.12
CA ALA A 246 37.21 41.54 -26.08
C ALA A 246 37.34 43.01 -25.55
N PRO A 247 38.34 43.75 -25.99
CA PRO A 247 38.69 45.08 -25.49
C PRO A 247 37.65 46.17 -25.79
#